data_acf2d8af9950c6af5bebfc94e607c0b9
#
_entry.id   acf2d8af9950c6af5bebfc94e607c0b9
#
_cell.length_a   1.000
_cell.length_b   1.000
_cell.length_c   1.000
_cell.angle_alpha   90.00
_cell.angle_beta   90.00
_cell.angle_gamma   90.00
#
_symmetry.space_group_name_H-M   'P 1'
#
loop_
_entity.id
_entity.type
_entity.pdbx_description
1 polymer ?
#
loop_
_entity_poly.entity_id
_entity_poly.type
_entity_poly.pdbx_seq_one_letter_code
_entity_poly.pdbx_strand_id
1 'polypeptide(L)'
;MLISTSRKPSQKTRKFCKNLAHATGSTSVNRGKSNMRELLLKALELDEHNLAIVNEIKGNPSRVTFYSNKGEILLIILIGVTTSNERCHILPKNLKIVSKVEKLNVLSEILGFELVDKASENYILISKEDDLIAKINFVNKF
;
A
#
# COMPACT_ATOMS: atom_id res chain seq x y z
N MET A 1 -7.74 5.26 0.18
CA MET A 1 -6.49 5.56 -0.56
C MET A 1 -6.68 5.19 -2.02
N LEU A 2 -6.24 6.02 -2.93
CA LEU A 2 -6.20 5.72 -4.35
C LEU A 2 -4.82 5.12 -4.69
N ILE A 3 -4.80 3.99 -5.39
CA ILE A 3 -3.56 3.31 -5.75
C ILE A 3 -3.42 3.28 -7.27
N SER A 4 -2.27 3.69 -7.77
CA SER A 4 -1.93 3.58 -9.18
C SER A 4 -0.45 3.25 -9.36
N THR A 5 0.01 3.27 -10.58
CA THR A 5 1.37 2.86 -10.94
C THR A 5 2.13 3.99 -11.63
N SER A 6 3.41 3.78 -11.87
CA SER A 6 4.13 4.51 -12.90
C SER A 6 3.56 4.17 -14.28
N ARG A 7 3.93 4.94 -15.29
CA ARG A 7 3.44 4.71 -16.66
C ARG A 7 3.96 3.39 -17.22
N LYS A 8 3.15 2.72 -18.04
CA LYS A 8 3.45 1.43 -18.68
C LYS A 8 3.86 0.34 -17.69
N PRO A 9 3.02 0.04 -16.69
CA PRO A 9 3.36 -0.99 -15.70
C PRO A 9 3.27 -2.40 -16.29
N SER A 10 4.06 -3.33 -15.72
CA SER A 10 3.94 -4.75 -16.01
C SER A 10 2.65 -5.33 -15.39
N GLN A 11 2.27 -6.53 -15.82
CA GLN A 11 1.15 -7.24 -15.21
C GLN A 11 1.39 -7.54 -13.72
N LYS A 12 2.63 -7.83 -13.35
CA LYS A 12 3.00 -8.10 -11.95
C LYS A 12 2.74 -6.88 -11.07
N THR A 13 3.11 -5.69 -11.53
CA THR A 13 2.86 -4.45 -10.81
C THR A 13 1.37 -4.14 -10.71
N ARG A 14 0.61 -4.34 -11.79
CA ARG A 14 -0.85 -4.18 -11.78
C ARG A 14 -1.52 -5.11 -10.78
N LYS A 15 -1.10 -6.38 -10.77
CA LYS A 15 -1.63 -7.38 -9.83
C LYS A 15 -1.30 -7.01 -8.39
N PHE A 16 -0.08 -6.55 -8.14
CA PHE A 16 0.32 -6.06 -6.83
C PHE A 16 -0.58 -4.92 -6.35
N CYS A 17 -0.85 -3.94 -7.20
CA CYS A 17 -1.72 -2.81 -6.85
C CYS A 17 -3.15 -3.25 -6.54
N LYS A 18 -3.70 -4.18 -7.33
CA LYS A 18 -5.04 -4.73 -7.08
C LYS A 18 -5.11 -5.49 -5.77
N ASN A 19 -4.09 -6.30 -5.47
CA ASN A 19 -4.03 -7.05 -4.22
C ASN A 19 -3.89 -6.12 -3.02
N LEU A 20 -3.06 -5.10 -3.13
CA LEU A 20 -2.91 -4.08 -2.10
C LEU A 20 -4.21 -3.32 -1.86
N ALA A 21 -4.88 -2.92 -2.92
CA ALA A 21 -6.17 -2.24 -2.84
C ALA A 21 -7.22 -3.12 -2.16
N HIS A 22 -7.29 -4.40 -2.52
CA HIS A 22 -8.21 -5.34 -1.92
C HIS A 22 -7.92 -5.53 -0.41
N ALA A 23 -6.66 -5.71 -0.07
CA ALA A 23 -6.25 -5.94 1.33
C ALA A 23 -6.49 -4.71 2.23
N THR A 24 -6.36 -3.52 1.69
CA THR A 24 -6.51 -2.27 2.46
C THR A 24 -7.88 -1.60 2.30
N GLY A 25 -8.78 -2.17 1.50
CA GLY A 25 -10.07 -1.54 1.21
C GLY A 25 -9.92 -0.25 0.41
N SER A 26 -8.86 -0.15 -0.38
CA SER A 26 -8.55 1.01 -1.20
C SER A 26 -9.04 0.83 -2.63
N THR A 27 -8.97 1.88 -3.43
CA THR A 27 -9.35 1.86 -4.84
C THR A 27 -8.10 1.87 -5.72
N SER A 28 -7.98 0.93 -6.64
CA SER A 28 -6.92 0.96 -7.64
C SER A 28 -7.44 1.46 -8.98
N VAL A 29 -6.64 2.27 -9.66
CA VAL A 29 -6.97 2.78 -11.00
C VAL A 29 -5.79 2.57 -11.93
N ASN A 30 -6.09 2.36 -13.21
CA ASN A 30 -5.07 2.26 -14.23
C ASN A 30 -4.41 3.62 -14.45
N ARG A 31 -3.07 3.62 -14.54
CA ARG A 31 -2.35 4.85 -14.82
C ARG A 31 -2.69 5.42 -16.19
N GLY A 32 -2.65 4.58 -17.21
CA GLY A 32 -2.84 5.04 -18.60
C GLY A 32 -1.89 6.18 -18.94
N LYS A 33 -2.42 7.24 -19.54
CA LYS A 33 -1.68 8.45 -19.89
C LYS A 33 -1.81 9.56 -18.85
N SER A 34 -2.45 9.29 -17.72
CA SER A 34 -2.70 10.29 -16.67
C SER A 34 -1.39 10.81 -16.09
N ASN A 35 -1.31 12.13 -15.91
CA ASN A 35 -0.23 12.74 -15.13
C ASN A 35 -0.59 12.79 -13.64
N MET A 36 0.33 13.24 -12.80
CA MET A 36 0.11 13.31 -11.36
C MET A 36 -1.07 14.20 -10.99
N ARG A 37 -1.24 15.32 -11.68
CA ARG A 37 -2.35 16.25 -11.44
C ARG A 37 -3.69 15.56 -11.68
N GLU A 38 -3.81 14.82 -12.76
CA GLU A 38 -5.03 14.08 -13.10
C GLU A 38 -5.35 12.99 -12.06
N LEU A 39 -4.33 12.31 -11.56
CA LEU A 39 -4.50 11.32 -10.49
C LEU A 39 -4.92 11.97 -9.17
N LEU A 40 -4.37 13.12 -8.83
CA LEU A 40 -4.78 13.87 -7.64
C LEU A 40 -6.23 14.36 -7.75
N LEU A 41 -6.64 14.84 -8.91
CA LEU A 41 -8.02 15.20 -9.17
C LEU A 41 -8.95 13.99 -9.04
N LYS A 42 -8.52 12.83 -9.53
CA LYS A 42 -9.26 11.58 -9.39
C LYS A 42 -9.43 11.17 -7.94
N ALA A 43 -8.38 11.33 -7.14
CA ALA A 43 -8.46 11.08 -5.70
C ALA A 43 -9.50 11.98 -5.02
N LEU A 44 -9.52 13.27 -5.38
CA LEU A 44 -10.52 14.21 -4.86
C LEU A 44 -11.93 13.84 -5.28
N GLU A 45 -12.14 13.46 -6.55
CA GLU A 45 -13.43 13.02 -7.06
C GLU A 45 -13.98 11.79 -6.32
N LEU A 46 -13.09 10.87 -5.94
CA LEU A 46 -13.44 9.64 -5.23
C LEU A 46 -13.44 9.82 -3.71
N ASP A 47 -13.24 11.04 -3.24
CA ASP A 47 -13.16 11.37 -1.80
C ASP A 47 -12.08 10.58 -1.07
N GLU A 48 -10.95 10.38 -1.75
CA GLU A 48 -9.78 9.70 -1.19
C GLU A 48 -8.80 10.72 -0.60
N HIS A 49 -8.26 10.43 0.58
CA HIS A 49 -7.36 11.35 1.27
C HIS A 49 -5.91 11.21 0.82
N ASN A 50 -5.53 10.06 0.30
CA ASN A 50 -4.16 9.73 -0.06
C ASN A 50 -4.08 9.08 -1.42
N LEU A 51 -2.92 9.26 -2.06
CA LEU A 51 -2.56 8.62 -3.32
C LEU A 51 -1.27 7.82 -3.12
N ALA A 52 -1.25 6.57 -3.54
CA ALA A 52 -0.06 5.74 -3.56
C ALA A 52 0.33 5.44 -5.00
N ILE A 53 1.59 5.68 -5.34
CA ILE A 53 2.15 5.37 -6.66
C ILE A 53 3.21 4.28 -6.51
N VAL A 54 3.01 3.19 -7.24
CA VAL A 54 3.94 2.05 -7.25
C VAL A 54 4.83 2.15 -8.48
N ASN A 55 6.13 2.26 -8.24
CA ASN A 55 7.14 2.24 -9.29
C ASN A 55 7.74 0.83 -9.40
N GLU A 56 8.25 0.51 -10.58
CA GLU A 56 8.86 -0.79 -10.84
C GLU A 56 10.27 -0.67 -11.39
N ILE A 57 11.08 -1.71 -11.17
CA ILE A 57 12.38 -1.89 -11.79
C ILE A 57 12.36 -3.25 -12.49
N LYS A 58 12.64 -3.27 -13.79
CA LYS A 58 12.64 -4.50 -14.61
C LYS A 58 11.32 -5.31 -14.45
N GLY A 59 10.19 -4.62 -14.41
CA GLY A 59 8.88 -5.23 -14.29
C GLY A 59 8.49 -5.68 -12.88
N ASN A 60 9.31 -5.42 -11.87
CA ASN A 60 9.02 -5.77 -10.47
C ASN A 60 8.68 -4.53 -9.65
N PRO A 61 7.58 -4.55 -8.87
CA PRO A 61 7.28 -3.47 -7.94
C PRO A 61 8.46 -3.25 -7.00
N SER A 62 8.95 -2.02 -6.90
CA SER A 62 10.18 -1.73 -6.16
C SER A 62 10.11 -0.53 -5.24
N ARG A 63 9.13 0.34 -5.43
CA ARG A 63 8.97 1.54 -4.60
C ARG A 63 7.50 1.94 -4.53
N VAL A 64 7.05 2.33 -3.35
CA VAL A 64 5.73 2.95 -3.17
C VAL A 64 5.94 4.33 -2.59
N THR A 65 5.40 5.34 -3.25
CA THR A 65 5.38 6.71 -2.77
C THR A 65 3.96 7.07 -2.37
N PHE A 66 3.79 7.48 -1.13
CA PHE A 66 2.51 7.93 -0.60
C PHE A 66 2.44 9.45 -0.63
N TYR A 67 1.39 9.97 -1.24
CA TYR A 67 1.11 11.39 -1.33
C TYR A 67 -0.16 11.75 -0.57
N SER A 68 -0.22 12.97 -0.04
CA SER A 68 -1.50 13.56 0.35
C SER A 68 -2.31 13.89 -0.92
N ASN A 69 -3.60 14.15 -0.77
CA ASN A 69 -4.43 14.57 -1.91
C ASN A 69 -4.09 15.97 -2.41
N LYS A 70 -3.18 16.68 -1.74
CA LYS A 70 -2.62 17.97 -2.18
C LYS A 70 -1.28 17.81 -2.92
N GLY A 71 -0.79 16.58 -3.07
CA GLY A 71 0.45 16.28 -3.77
C GLY A 71 1.72 16.31 -2.93
N GLU A 72 1.60 16.41 -1.61
CA GLU A 72 2.73 16.35 -0.71
C GLU A 72 3.17 14.91 -0.48
N ILE A 73 4.49 14.66 -0.53
CA ILE A 73 5.03 13.34 -0.24
C ILE A 73 4.97 13.08 1.27
N LEU A 74 4.26 12.03 1.66
CA LEU A 74 4.11 11.62 3.05
C LEU A 74 5.14 10.58 3.46
N LEU A 75 5.42 9.62 2.58
CA LEU A 75 6.32 8.51 2.84
C LEU A 75 6.77 7.88 1.53
N ILE A 76 8.02 7.46 1.48
CA ILE A 76 8.57 6.65 0.39
C ILE A 76 9.12 5.38 0.99
N ILE A 77 8.69 4.22 0.49
CA ILE A 77 9.23 2.94 0.91
C ILE A 77 9.77 2.17 -0.29
N LEU A 78 10.89 1.52 -0.10
CA LEU A 78 11.41 0.56 -1.06
C LEU A 78 10.86 -0.81 -0.70
N ILE A 79 10.42 -1.55 -1.71
CA ILE A 79 9.78 -2.84 -1.51
C ILE A 79 10.43 -3.93 -2.35
N GLY A 80 10.40 -5.16 -1.80
CA GLY A 80 10.58 -6.37 -2.56
C GLY A 80 9.31 -7.20 -2.37
N VAL A 81 8.72 -7.64 -3.46
CA VAL A 81 7.44 -8.33 -3.40
C VAL A 81 7.63 -9.83 -3.60
N THR A 82 7.21 -10.59 -2.58
CA THR A 82 7.07 -12.04 -2.69
C THR A 82 5.59 -12.35 -2.88
N THR A 83 5.26 -13.00 -3.98
CA THR A 83 3.88 -13.40 -4.25
C THR A 83 3.63 -14.81 -3.71
N SER A 84 2.59 -14.94 -2.88
CA SER A 84 2.07 -16.23 -2.47
C SER A 84 0.95 -16.65 -3.43
N ASN A 85 0.89 -17.93 -3.77
CA ASN A 85 -0.20 -18.49 -4.55
C ASN A 85 -1.48 -18.69 -3.72
N GLU A 86 -1.37 -18.51 -2.40
CA GLU A 86 -2.52 -18.61 -1.51
C GLU A 86 -3.36 -17.34 -1.56
N ARG A 87 -4.68 -17.52 -1.59
CA ARG A 87 -5.60 -16.40 -1.49
C ARG A 87 -5.63 -15.90 -0.05
N CYS A 88 -5.33 -14.63 0.14
CA CYS A 88 -5.44 -13.97 1.42
C CYS A 88 -6.85 -13.38 1.55
N HIS A 89 -7.62 -13.89 2.50
CA HIS A 89 -8.97 -13.38 2.78
C HIS A 89 -8.90 -12.38 3.95
N ILE A 90 -8.54 -11.14 3.62
CA ILE A 90 -8.48 -10.08 4.62
C ILE A 90 -9.77 -9.26 4.53
N LEU A 91 -10.35 -8.96 5.69
CA LEU A 91 -11.48 -8.07 5.81
C LEU A 91 -10.98 -6.66 6.13
N PRO A 92 -10.93 -5.75 5.14
CA PRO A 92 -10.36 -4.41 5.34
C PRO A 92 -11.03 -3.63 6.48
N LYS A 93 -12.32 -3.83 6.68
CA LYS A 93 -13.11 -3.14 7.69
C LYS A 93 -12.55 -3.32 9.11
N ASN A 94 -11.96 -4.49 9.40
CA ASN A 94 -11.46 -4.84 10.72
C ASN A 94 -9.93 -4.91 10.77
N LEU A 95 -9.26 -4.45 9.71
CA LEU A 95 -7.81 -4.52 9.61
C LEU A 95 -7.15 -3.57 10.61
N LYS A 96 -6.15 -4.08 11.32
CA LYS A 96 -5.36 -3.32 12.29
C LYS A 96 -3.89 -3.39 11.92
N ILE A 97 -3.08 -2.49 12.46
CA ILE A 97 -1.64 -2.46 12.23
C ILE A 97 -0.90 -2.76 13.53
N VAL A 98 -0.02 -3.74 13.49
CA VAL A 98 0.94 -4.03 14.55
C VAL A 98 2.31 -3.66 14.01
N SER A 99 2.91 -2.60 14.52
CA SER A 99 4.20 -2.11 14.05
C SER A 99 5.27 -2.31 15.12
N LYS A 100 6.39 -2.91 14.70
CA LYS A 100 7.61 -3.02 15.50
C LYS A 100 8.72 -2.13 14.97
N VAL A 101 8.42 -1.31 13.96
CA VAL A 101 9.33 -0.34 13.36
C VAL A 101 8.72 1.05 13.50
N GLU A 102 9.21 1.82 14.46
CA GLU A 102 8.64 3.12 14.82
C GLU A 102 8.55 4.08 13.63
N LYS A 103 9.55 4.10 12.78
CA LYS A 103 9.58 4.97 11.58
C LYS A 103 8.44 4.69 10.60
N LEU A 104 7.84 3.50 10.65
CA LEU A 104 6.75 3.10 9.77
C LEU A 104 5.38 3.20 10.44
N ASN A 105 5.31 3.67 11.69
CA ASN A 105 4.02 3.87 12.37
C ASN A 105 3.10 4.85 11.61
N VAL A 106 3.67 5.76 10.83
CA VAL A 106 2.92 6.69 9.98
C VAL A 106 2.03 5.97 8.96
N LEU A 107 2.32 4.72 8.62
CA LEU A 107 1.47 3.92 7.74
C LEU A 107 0.06 3.74 8.31
N SER A 108 -0.10 3.73 9.63
CA SER A 108 -1.43 3.64 10.26
C SER A 108 -2.31 4.82 9.89
N GLU A 109 -1.74 6.02 9.85
CA GLU A 109 -2.45 7.24 9.45
C GLU A 109 -2.72 7.27 7.95
N ILE A 110 -1.72 6.89 7.13
CA ILE A 110 -1.84 6.89 5.67
C ILE A 110 -2.89 5.88 5.21
N LEU A 111 -2.85 4.66 5.76
CA LEU A 111 -3.78 3.59 5.39
C LEU A 111 -5.13 3.72 6.08
N GLY A 112 -5.21 4.52 7.15
CA GLY A 112 -6.46 4.73 7.89
C GLY A 112 -6.86 3.57 8.79
N PHE A 113 -5.89 2.78 9.28
CA PHE A 113 -6.12 1.67 10.20
C PHE A 113 -5.58 1.97 11.58
N GLU A 114 -6.22 1.40 12.60
CA GLU A 114 -5.81 1.56 13.97
C GLU A 114 -4.47 0.87 14.24
N LEU A 115 -3.54 1.59 14.88
CA LEU A 115 -2.28 1.04 15.37
C LEU A 115 -2.51 0.42 16.74
N VAL A 116 -2.19 -0.87 16.88
CA VAL A 116 -2.37 -1.62 18.12
C VAL A 116 -1.08 -2.36 18.51
N ASP A 117 -0.93 -2.69 19.78
CA ASP A 117 0.25 -3.43 20.26
C ASP A 117 0.20 -4.91 19.88
N LYS A 118 -0.97 -5.50 19.92
CA LYS A 118 -1.19 -6.92 19.60
C LYS A 118 -2.50 -7.12 18.87
N ALA A 119 -2.52 -8.08 17.95
CA ALA A 119 -3.72 -8.51 17.27
C ALA A 119 -3.66 -10.03 17.04
N SER A 120 -4.82 -10.69 17.05
CA SER A 120 -4.91 -12.14 16.83
C SER A 120 -5.30 -12.51 15.41
N GLU A 121 -5.93 -11.61 14.68
CA GLU A 121 -6.40 -11.86 13.33
C GLU A 121 -6.57 -10.56 12.54
N ASN A 122 -6.52 -10.66 11.22
CA ASN A 122 -6.72 -9.53 10.29
C ASN A 122 -5.90 -8.30 10.66
N TYR A 123 -4.58 -8.42 10.55
CA TYR A 123 -3.69 -7.31 10.82
C TYR A 123 -2.52 -7.25 9.84
N ILE A 124 -1.95 -6.06 9.73
CA ILE A 124 -0.69 -5.84 9.02
C ILE A 124 0.42 -5.85 10.06
N LEU A 125 1.36 -6.77 9.91
CA LEU A 125 2.53 -6.83 10.78
C LEU A 125 3.70 -6.15 10.08
N ILE A 126 4.22 -5.09 10.70
CA ILE A 126 5.44 -4.41 10.29
C ILE A 126 6.53 -4.82 11.25
N SER A 127 7.49 -5.60 10.76
CA SER A 127 8.59 -6.12 11.56
C SER A 127 9.93 -5.76 10.93
N LYS A 128 10.98 -5.84 11.73
CA LYS A 128 12.33 -5.59 11.29
C LYS A 128 12.97 -6.92 10.88
N GLU A 129 13.41 -7.03 9.63
CA GLU A 129 14.10 -8.21 9.13
C GLU A 129 15.60 -8.11 9.44
N ASP A 130 16.19 -6.93 9.19
CA ASP A 130 17.55 -6.57 9.58
C ASP A 130 17.62 -5.05 9.84
N ASP A 131 18.81 -4.49 10.04
CA ASP A 131 18.96 -3.07 10.38
C ASP A 131 18.50 -2.11 9.29
N LEU A 132 18.39 -2.57 8.05
CA LEU A 132 18.03 -1.75 6.89
C LEU A 132 16.68 -2.13 6.28
N ILE A 133 16.17 -3.33 6.56
CA ILE A 133 15.00 -3.90 5.88
C ILE A 133 13.87 -4.13 6.88
N ALA A 134 12.74 -3.49 6.64
CA ALA A 134 11.49 -3.78 7.34
C ALA A 134 10.66 -4.75 6.50
N LYS A 135 9.91 -5.61 7.17
CA LYS A 135 9.02 -6.57 6.54
C LYS A 135 7.57 -6.22 6.86
N ILE A 136 6.75 -6.16 5.82
CA ILE A 136 5.32 -5.89 5.96
C ILE A 136 4.56 -7.14 5.52
N ASN A 137 3.83 -7.73 6.45
CA ASN A 137 3.02 -8.91 6.20
C ASN A 137 1.56 -8.63 6.48
N PHE A 138 0.70 -9.10 5.57
CA PHE A 138 -0.73 -9.13 5.80
C PHE A 138 -1.05 -10.47 6.44
N VAL A 139 -1.52 -10.43 7.68
CA VAL A 139 -1.82 -11.64 8.46
C VAL A 139 -3.32 -11.77 8.61
N ASN A 140 -3.85 -12.90 8.17
CA ASN A 140 -5.24 -13.23 8.41
C ASN A 140 -5.33 -14.58 9.13
N LYS A 141 -6.43 -14.75 9.85
CA LYS A 141 -6.74 -16.01 10.51
C LYS A 141 -7.86 -16.70 9.74
N PHE A 142 -7.64 -17.96 9.46
CA PHE A 142 -8.63 -18.81 8.82
C PHE A 142 -9.56 -19.43 9.85
#